data_d6430f641c1ec27ba2df744f8d1da54a
#
_entry.id   d6430f641c1ec27ba2df744f8d1da54a
#
_cell.length_a   1.000
_cell.length_b   1.000
_cell.length_c   1.000
_cell.angle_alpha   90.00
_cell.angle_beta   90.00
_cell.angle_gamma   90.00
#
_symmetry.space_group_name_H-M   'P 1'
#
loop_
_entity.id
_entity.type
_entity.pdbx_description
1 polymer ?
#
loop_
_entity_poly.entity_id
_entity_poly.type
_entity_poly.pdbx_seq_one_letter_code
_entity_poly.pdbx_strand_id
1 'polypeptide(L)'
;MKPTHRVGQIFNSVSHVIAALSNPRYERRMTDPEACDFLVGNPQEMPLAGYVSALQQHTPPQNKDWFGYKMNEEEPRRILSENLSIARGAHFRPEDVFLTTGAFPGLAVSLYCLLEPGDEVIFISPPWFFYEALILMAGGVPKRVKCDPITFDLDLEAIESAITARTKAILINSPNNPPGEYTQRRP
;
A
#
# COMPACT_ATOMS: atom_id res chain seq x y z
N MET A 1 -4.22 20.14 23.64
CA MET A 1 -5.36 19.24 23.29
C MET A 1 -4.83 17.82 23.26
N LYS A 2 -5.47 16.84 23.90
CA LYS A 2 -5.07 15.42 23.82
C LYS A 2 -5.64 14.80 22.54
N PRO A 3 -4.87 13.97 21.82
CA PRO A 3 -5.39 13.24 20.66
C PRO A 3 -6.51 12.27 21.07
N THR A 4 -7.36 11.91 20.14
CA THR A 4 -8.37 10.87 20.37
C THR A 4 -7.69 9.51 20.61
N HIS A 5 -8.40 8.58 21.26
CA HIS A 5 -7.88 7.23 21.50
C HIS A 5 -7.42 6.54 20.18
N ARG A 6 -8.20 6.67 19.10
CA ARG A 6 -7.86 6.14 17.78
C ARG A 6 -6.55 6.71 17.24
N VAL A 7 -6.36 8.02 17.32
CA VAL A 7 -5.09 8.66 16.90
C VAL A 7 -3.92 8.13 17.72
N GLY A 8 -4.11 7.92 19.02
CA GLY A 8 -3.09 7.29 19.88
C GLY A 8 -2.74 5.87 19.43
N GLN A 9 -3.71 5.05 19.09
CA GLN A 9 -3.47 3.70 18.57
C GLN A 9 -2.70 3.72 17.24
N ILE A 10 -3.12 4.58 16.29
CA ILE A 10 -2.43 4.75 15.00
C ILE A 10 -0.98 5.18 15.21
N PHE A 11 -0.74 6.18 16.05
CA PHE A 11 0.61 6.63 16.35
C PHE A 11 1.47 5.51 16.95
N ASN A 12 0.93 4.74 17.89
CA ASN A 12 1.63 3.63 18.51
C ASN A 12 2.00 2.53 17.50
N SER A 13 1.13 2.24 16.53
CA SER A 13 1.38 1.20 15.51
C SER A 13 2.57 1.52 14.61
N VAL A 14 2.90 2.81 14.40
CA VAL A 14 4.03 3.26 13.57
C VAL A 14 5.19 3.85 14.38
N SER A 15 5.09 3.91 15.71
CA SER A 15 6.06 4.57 16.58
C SER A 15 7.48 4.03 16.47
N HIS A 16 7.63 2.72 16.26
CA HIS A 16 8.93 2.07 16.10
C HIS A 16 9.64 2.51 14.81
N VAL A 17 8.90 2.75 13.72
CA VAL A 17 9.46 3.26 12.46
C VAL A 17 9.85 4.72 12.60
N ILE A 18 8.98 5.53 13.23
CA ILE A 18 9.29 6.93 13.51
C ILE A 18 10.56 7.02 14.36
N ALA A 19 10.68 6.20 15.41
CA ALA A 19 11.87 6.16 16.27
C ALA A 19 13.14 5.75 15.50
N ALA A 20 13.04 4.81 14.54
CA ALA A 20 14.15 4.40 13.71
C ALA A 20 14.62 5.54 12.77
N LEU A 21 13.67 6.21 12.11
CA LEU A 21 13.94 7.33 11.19
C LEU A 21 14.48 8.57 11.93
N SER A 22 14.04 8.81 13.17
CA SER A 22 14.50 9.93 14.02
C SER A 22 15.75 9.58 14.84
N ASN A 23 16.42 8.46 14.53
CA ASN A 23 17.62 8.06 15.26
C ASN A 23 18.83 8.90 14.80
N PRO A 24 19.55 9.61 15.71
CA PRO A 24 20.69 10.43 15.33
C PRO A 24 21.84 9.68 14.65
N ARG A 25 21.94 8.36 14.84
CA ARG A 25 22.91 7.53 14.10
C ARG A 25 22.48 7.36 12.64
N TYR A 26 21.19 7.18 12.39
CA TYR A 26 20.65 7.10 11.03
C TYR A 26 20.87 8.43 10.30
N GLU A 27 20.47 9.55 10.91
CA GLU A 27 20.66 10.90 10.33
C GLU A 27 22.11 11.17 9.95
N ARG A 28 23.06 10.83 10.83
CA ARG A 28 24.50 10.99 10.53
C ARG A 28 24.98 10.10 9.40
N ARG A 29 24.47 8.84 9.31
CA ARG A 29 24.84 7.93 8.23
C ARG A 29 24.32 8.40 6.88
N MET A 30 23.16 9.03 6.83
CA MET A 30 22.58 9.55 5.58
C MET A 30 23.38 10.71 4.96
N THR A 31 24.33 11.31 5.70
CA THR A 31 25.27 12.31 5.16
C THR A 31 26.55 11.69 4.59
N ASP A 32 26.75 10.40 4.76
CA ASP A 32 27.92 9.65 4.26
C ASP A 32 27.61 9.15 2.84
N PRO A 33 28.34 9.59 1.80
CA PRO A 33 28.10 9.18 0.41
C PRO A 33 28.32 7.67 0.14
N GLU A 34 29.06 7.00 1.01
CA GLU A 34 29.30 5.55 0.92
C GLU A 34 28.27 4.72 1.72
N ALA A 35 27.30 5.37 2.35
CA ALA A 35 26.28 4.66 3.10
C ALA A 35 25.26 4.00 2.18
N CYS A 36 24.98 2.71 2.44
CA CYS A 36 23.88 2.00 1.81
C CYS A 36 22.64 2.08 2.72
N ASP A 37 21.59 2.74 2.24
CA ASP A 37 20.33 2.85 2.97
C ASP A 37 19.39 1.70 2.59
N PHE A 38 19.15 0.80 3.54
CA PHE A 38 18.15 -0.28 3.43
C PHE A 38 16.92 -0.05 4.32
N LEU A 39 16.82 1.11 4.98
CA LEU A 39 15.69 1.42 5.85
C LEU A 39 14.53 2.02 5.04
N VAL A 40 14.84 2.89 4.08
CA VAL A 40 13.85 3.54 3.22
C VAL A 40 14.07 3.09 1.78
N GLY A 41 13.05 2.46 1.19
CA GLY A 41 13.11 1.91 -0.17
C GLY A 41 12.93 2.97 -1.25
N ASN A 42 13.78 3.98 -1.28
CA ASN A 42 13.81 4.96 -2.36
C ASN A 42 14.52 4.39 -3.59
N PRO A 43 14.02 4.66 -4.81
CA PRO A 43 14.77 4.36 -6.03
C PRO A 43 16.15 5.07 -6.00
N GLN A 44 17.19 4.34 -6.35
CA GLN A 44 18.56 4.87 -6.42
C GLN A 44 18.92 5.37 -7.83
N GLU A 45 18.07 5.07 -8.80
CA GLU A 45 18.26 5.45 -10.20
C GLU A 45 17.43 6.68 -10.57
N MET A 46 17.87 7.38 -11.61
CA MET A 46 17.12 8.49 -12.18
C MET A 46 15.78 8.01 -12.74
N PRO A 47 14.71 8.82 -12.65
CA PRO A 47 13.43 8.51 -13.27
C PRO A 47 13.57 8.22 -14.76
N LEU A 48 12.76 7.31 -15.28
CA LEU A 48 12.75 6.98 -16.71
C LEU A 48 12.52 8.24 -17.55
N ALA A 49 13.36 8.45 -18.56
CA ALA A 49 13.30 9.62 -19.44
C ALA A 49 11.91 9.76 -20.12
N GLY A 50 11.29 8.64 -20.51
CA GLY A 50 9.94 8.63 -21.07
C GLY A 50 8.87 9.14 -20.10
N TYR A 51 8.98 8.83 -18.81
CA TYR A 51 8.08 9.35 -17.79
C TYR A 51 8.23 10.86 -17.61
N VAL A 52 9.49 11.35 -17.54
CA VAL A 52 9.78 12.78 -17.42
C VAL A 52 9.24 13.53 -18.66
N SER A 53 9.47 13.00 -19.88
CA SER A 53 8.94 13.58 -21.10
C SER A 53 7.41 13.64 -21.13
N ALA A 54 6.74 12.58 -20.67
CA ALA A 54 5.29 12.56 -20.58
C ALA A 54 4.76 13.63 -19.60
N LEU A 55 5.39 13.79 -18.44
CA LEU A 55 5.04 14.87 -17.50
C LEU A 55 5.20 16.25 -18.14
N GLN A 56 6.32 16.52 -18.82
CA GLN A 56 6.56 17.79 -19.50
C GLN A 56 5.54 18.07 -20.61
N GLN A 57 5.16 17.05 -21.36
CA GLN A 57 4.17 17.16 -22.44
C GLN A 57 2.76 17.46 -21.91
N HIS A 58 2.38 16.90 -20.78
CA HIS A 58 1.02 17.00 -20.24
C HIS A 58 0.85 18.04 -19.14
N THR A 59 1.92 18.69 -18.68
CA THR A 59 1.84 19.79 -17.71
C THR A 59 1.24 21.06 -18.31
N PRO A 60 1.57 21.52 -19.55
CA PRO A 60 0.92 22.67 -20.15
C PRO A 60 -0.57 22.39 -20.38
N PRO A 61 -1.49 23.32 -19.98
CA PRO A 61 -2.91 23.12 -20.15
C PRO A 61 -3.28 23.11 -21.64
N GLN A 62 -4.07 22.13 -22.07
CA GLN A 62 -4.51 21.97 -23.46
C GLN A 62 -5.89 22.58 -23.70
N ASN A 63 -6.62 22.92 -22.62
CA ASN A 63 -7.91 23.62 -22.67
C ASN A 63 -8.18 24.30 -21.32
N LYS A 64 -9.23 25.12 -21.26
CA LYS A 64 -9.59 25.89 -20.05
C LYS A 64 -9.92 25.02 -18.82
N ASP A 65 -10.33 23.78 -19.03
CA ASP A 65 -10.78 22.86 -18.00
C ASP A 65 -9.68 21.83 -17.61
N TRP A 66 -8.44 22.01 -18.13
CA TRP A 66 -7.33 21.07 -17.92
C TRP A 66 -7.03 20.79 -16.45
N PHE A 67 -7.06 21.83 -15.62
CA PHE A 67 -6.88 21.74 -14.16
C PHE A 67 -8.20 21.92 -13.39
N GLY A 68 -9.35 21.83 -14.08
CA GLY A 68 -10.66 21.94 -13.47
C GLY A 68 -11.03 20.70 -12.63
N TYR A 69 -12.23 20.73 -12.07
CA TYR A 69 -12.78 19.55 -11.40
C TYR A 69 -12.90 18.40 -12.39
N LYS A 70 -12.32 17.25 -12.01
CA LYS A 70 -12.33 16.03 -12.82
C LYS A 70 -13.07 14.94 -12.07
N MET A 71 -13.86 14.19 -12.83
CA MET A 71 -14.28 12.86 -12.42
C MET A 71 -13.12 11.89 -12.65
N ASN A 72 -13.32 10.61 -12.39
CA ASN A 72 -12.33 9.59 -12.70
C ASN A 72 -12.14 9.50 -14.21
N GLU A 73 -10.95 9.85 -14.72
CA GLU A 73 -10.67 10.05 -16.15
C GLU A 73 -10.91 8.76 -16.96
N GLU A 74 -11.68 8.87 -18.04
CA GLU A 74 -12.12 7.72 -18.83
C GLU A 74 -10.97 7.04 -19.58
N GLU A 75 -10.16 7.81 -20.30
CA GLU A 75 -9.10 7.28 -21.17
C GLU A 75 -8.01 6.52 -20.38
N PRO A 76 -7.45 7.03 -19.28
CA PRO A 76 -6.53 6.25 -18.46
C PRO A 76 -7.16 4.97 -17.89
N ARG A 77 -8.43 5.00 -17.50
CA ARG A 77 -9.15 3.82 -17.00
C ARG A 77 -9.30 2.76 -18.08
N ARG A 78 -9.64 3.16 -19.30
CA ARG A 78 -9.75 2.27 -20.46
C ARG A 78 -8.41 1.57 -20.73
N ILE A 79 -7.33 2.34 -20.84
CA ILE A 79 -5.98 1.79 -21.07
C ILE A 79 -5.58 0.82 -19.96
N LEU A 80 -5.83 1.18 -18.71
CA LEU A 80 -5.48 0.33 -17.57
C LEU A 80 -6.33 -0.94 -17.54
N SER A 81 -7.62 -0.88 -17.82
CA SER A 81 -8.49 -2.05 -17.84
C SER A 81 -8.09 -3.04 -18.92
N GLU A 82 -7.71 -2.56 -20.10
CA GLU A 82 -7.19 -3.38 -21.20
C GLU A 82 -5.87 -4.07 -20.81
N ASN A 83 -4.92 -3.32 -20.27
CA ASN A 83 -3.63 -3.86 -19.82
C ASN A 83 -3.79 -4.86 -18.67
N LEU A 84 -4.65 -4.58 -17.72
CA LEU A 84 -4.96 -5.51 -16.62
C LEU A 84 -5.61 -6.79 -17.14
N SER A 85 -6.52 -6.67 -18.10
CA SER A 85 -7.19 -7.84 -18.71
C SER A 85 -6.18 -8.76 -19.38
N ILE A 86 -5.23 -8.20 -20.14
CA ILE A 86 -4.14 -8.97 -20.77
C ILE A 86 -3.23 -9.59 -19.71
N ALA A 87 -2.76 -8.79 -18.75
CA ALA A 87 -1.78 -9.24 -17.76
C ALA A 87 -2.32 -10.29 -16.78
N ARG A 88 -3.62 -10.29 -16.53
CA ARG A 88 -4.27 -11.18 -15.54
C ARG A 88 -5.07 -12.33 -16.19
N GLY A 89 -5.28 -12.30 -17.50
CA GLY A 89 -6.14 -13.28 -18.19
C GLY A 89 -7.59 -13.24 -17.71
N ALA A 90 -8.06 -12.06 -17.30
CA ALA A 90 -9.41 -11.82 -16.78
C ALA A 90 -9.96 -10.53 -17.38
N HIS A 91 -11.29 -10.44 -17.53
CA HIS A 91 -11.91 -9.24 -18.10
C HIS A 91 -12.11 -8.18 -17.03
N PHE A 92 -11.48 -7.02 -17.24
CA PHE A 92 -11.69 -5.78 -16.47
C PHE A 92 -12.34 -4.73 -17.37
N ARG A 93 -13.34 -4.06 -16.88
CA ARG A 93 -13.99 -2.92 -17.57
C ARG A 93 -13.40 -1.61 -17.05
N PRO A 94 -13.49 -0.50 -17.81
CA PRO A 94 -13.07 0.81 -17.29
C PRO A 94 -13.77 1.21 -15.99
N GLU A 95 -15.02 0.78 -15.77
CA GLU A 95 -15.80 1.05 -14.55
C GLU A 95 -15.23 0.34 -13.31
N ASP A 96 -14.48 -0.73 -13.51
CA ASP A 96 -13.85 -1.49 -12.43
C ASP A 96 -12.52 -0.85 -11.96
N VAL A 97 -12.06 0.24 -12.64
CA VAL A 97 -10.79 0.92 -12.38
C VAL A 97 -11.01 2.29 -11.78
N PHE A 98 -10.43 2.52 -10.61
CA PHE A 98 -10.39 3.82 -9.95
C PHE A 98 -8.95 4.30 -9.80
N LEU A 99 -8.68 5.53 -10.26
CA LEU A 99 -7.37 6.15 -10.16
C LEU A 99 -7.22 6.85 -8.81
N THR A 100 -6.10 6.61 -8.15
CA THR A 100 -5.75 7.27 -6.90
C THR A 100 -4.34 7.84 -6.98
N THR A 101 -4.00 8.77 -6.10
CA THR A 101 -2.65 9.37 -6.02
C THR A 101 -1.65 8.39 -5.37
N GLY A 102 -1.57 7.18 -5.90
CA GLY A 102 -0.72 6.09 -5.42
C GLY A 102 -1.47 5.02 -4.63
N ALA A 103 -0.77 3.93 -4.29
CA ALA A 103 -1.34 2.76 -3.62
C ALA A 103 -1.80 3.05 -2.18
N PHE A 104 -1.11 3.94 -1.47
CA PHE A 104 -1.47 4.27 -0.08
C PHE A 104 -2.89 4.86 0.03
N PRO A 105 -3.25 5.95 -0.70
CA PRO A 105 -4.63 6.43 -0.72
C PRO A 105 -5.62 5.40 -1.27
N GLY A 106 -5.22 4.60 -2.25
CA GLY A 106 -6.05 3.52 -2.79
C GLY A 106 -6.45 2.50 -1.71
N LEU A 107 -5.48 2.03 -0.92
CA LEU A 107 -5.72 1.13 0.21
C LEU A 107 -6.61 1.79 1.28
N ALA A 108 -6.35 3.06 1.61
CA ALA A 108 -7.16 3.79 2.58
C ALA A 108 -8.63 3.85 2.16
N VAL A 109 -8.89 4.28 0.92
CA VAL A 109 -10.26 4.37 0.38
C VAL A 109 -10.92 2.99 0.35
N SER A 110 -10.20 1.94 -0.09
CA SER A 110 -10.74 0.58 -0.11
C SER A 110 -11.15 0.10 1.28
N LEU A 111 -10.31 0.32 2.29
CA LEU A 111 -10.64 -0.05 3.66
C LEU A 111 -11.82 0.76 4.21
N TYR A 112 -11.90 2.07 3.93
CA TYR A 112 -13.07 2.88 4.32
C TYR A 112 -14.37 2.41 3.67
N CYS A 113 -14.32 1.91 2.44
CA CYS A 113 -15.50 1.38 1.75
C CYS A 113 -15.93 -0.01 2.25
N LEU A 114 -14.99 -0.79 2.80
CA LEU A 114 -15.23 -2.18 3.16
C LEU A 114 -15.58 -2.38 4.65
N LEU A 115 -15.08 -1.50 5.54
CA LEU A 115 -15.11 -1.76 6.98
C LEU A 115 -16.13 -0.92 7.71
N GLU A 116 -16.86 -1.59 8.61
CA GLU A 116 -17.59 -0.99 9.70
C GLU A 116 -16.77 -1.05 11.01
N PRO A 117 -17.08 -0.21 12.01
CA PRO A 117 -16.38 -0.26 13.29
C PRO A 117 -16.41 -1.65 13.93
N GLY A 118 -15.24 -2.24 14.17
CA GLY A 118 -15.09 -3.56 14.77
C GLY A 118 -14.91 -4.71 13.78
N ASP A 119 -15.02 -4.46 12.47
CA ASP A 119 -14.68 -5.43 11.45
C ASP A 119 -13.19 -5.76 11.49
N GLU A 120 -12.85 -7.02 11.29
CA GLU A 120 -11.48 -7.50 11.35
C GLU A 120 -10.85 -7.60 9.97
N VAL A 121 -9.58 -7.18 9.88
CA VAL A 121 -8.76 -7.34 8.67
C VAL A 121 -7.53 -8.15 9.03
N ILE A 122 -7.38 -9.31 8.40
CA ILE A 122 -6.19 -10.14 8.51
C ILE A 122 -5.11 -9.56 7.58
N PHE A 123 -3.88 -9.46 8.06
CA PHE A 123 -2.70 -9.10 7.24
C PHE A 123 -1.48 -9.92 7.67
N ILE A 124 -0.56 -10.09 6.72
CA ILE A 124 0.57 -11.01 6.88
C ILE A 124 1.77 -10.27 7.51
N SER A 125 2.47 -10.93 8.43
CA SER A 125 3.65 -10.41 9.13
C SER A 125 4.92 -11.17 8.71
N PRO A 126 6.05 -10.47 8.44
CA PRO A 126 6.28 -9.03 8.62
C PRO A 126 5.52 -8.19 7.59
N PRO A 127 4.76 -7.16 8.03
CA PRO A 127 3.96 -6.35 7.13
C PRO A 127 4.71 -5.10 6.67
N TRP A 128 4.23 -4.50 5.60
CA TRP A 128 4.47 -3.07 5.39
C TRP A 128 3.85 -2.30 6.57
N PHE A 129 4.65 -1.48 7.21
CA PHE A 129 4.36 -0.93 8.55
C PHE A 129 3.11 -0.02 8.62
N PHE A 130 2.54 0.40 7.50
CA PHE A 130 1.32 1.19 7.49
C PHE A 130 0.02 0.37 7.43
N TYR A 131 0.04 -0.95 7.20
CA TYR A 131 -1.20 -1.72 7.11
C TYR A 131 -2.03 -1.63 8.39
N GLU A 132 -1.41 -1.81 9.54
CA GLU A 132 -2.10 -1.69 10.83
C GLU A 132 -2.69 -0.29 11.04
N ALA A 133 -1.92 0.76 10.73
CA ALA A 133 -2.38 2.15 10.81
C ALA A 133 -3.59 2.42 9.91
N LEU A 134 -3.57 1.93 8.66
CA LEU A 134 -4.68 2.09 7.70
C LEU A 134 -5.96 1.39 8.17
N ILE A 135 -5.85 0.17 8.70
CA ILE A 135 -6.99 -0.59 9.25
C ILE A 135 -7.60 0.17 10.44
N LEU A 136 -6.76 0.63 11.37
CA LEU A 136 -7.20 1.44 12.53
C LEU A 136 -7.84 2.76 12.10
N MET A 137 -7.30 3.42 11.07
CA MET A 137 -7.88 4.65 10.51
C MET A 137 -9.29 4.41 10.01
N ALA A 138 -9.52 3.31 9.30
CA ALA A 138 -10.85 2.93 8.80
C ALA A 138 -11.81 2.43 9.89
N GLY A 139 -11.37 2.32 11.14
CA GLY A 139 -12.18 1.84 12.26
C GLY A 139 -12.18 0.32 12.44
N GLY A 140 -11.39 -0.39 11.64
CA GLY A 140 -11.25 -1.83 11.71
C GLY A 140 -10.33 -2.30 12.83
N VAL A 141 -10.30 -3.60 13.06
CA VAL A 141 -9.46 -4.31 14.01
C VAL A 141 -8.38 -5.09 13.25
N PRO A 142 -7.10 -4.71 13.39
CA PRO A 142 -6.01 -5.41 12.71
C PRO A 142 -5.75 -6.79 13.31
N LYS A 143 -5.71 -7.83 12.47
CA LYS A 143 -5.38 -9.21 12.83
C LYS A 143 -4.10 -9.63 12.12
N ARG A 144 -3.02 -9.69 12.88
CA ARG A 144 -1.69 -10.04 12.36
C ARG A 144 -1.50 -11.55 12.36
N VAL A 145 -1.24 -12.14 11.19
CA VAL A 145 -0.87 -13.55 11.02
C VAL A 145 0.58 -13.63 10.55
N LYS A 146 1.38 -14.48 11.16
CA LYS A 146 2.78 -14.67 10.75
C LYS A 146 2.85 -15.58 9.53
N CYS A 147 3.77 -15.28 8.62
CA CYS A 147 4.21 -16.20 7.58
C CYS A 147 5.25 -17.17 8.13
N ASP A 148 5.66 -18.15 7.33
CA ASP A 148 6.81 -19.00 7.64
C ASP A 148 8.06 -18.12 7.85
N PRO A 149 8.81 -18.28 8.93
CA PRO A 149 9.95 -17.42 9.26
C PRO A 149 11.19 -17.65 8.39
N ILE A 150 11.23 -18.72 7.59
CA ILE A 150 12.37 -19.10 6.75
C ILE A 150 12.04 -18.85 5.27
N THR A 151 10.90 -19.38 4.81
CA THR A 151 10.50 -19.30 3.39
C THR A 151 9.65 -18.07 3.10
N PHE A 152 9.09 -17.41 4.12
CA PHE A 152 8.11 -16.33 4.03
C PHE A 152 6.81 -16.72 3.28
N ASP A 153 6.57 -18.01 3.10
CA ASP A 153 5.31 -18.53 2.57
C ASP A 153 4.13 -18.21 3.50
N LEU A 154 2.95 -18.11 2.91
CA LEU A 154 1.72 -17.93 3.68
C LEU A 154 1.43 -19.18 4.52
N ASP A 155 1.23 -19.00 5.80
CA ASP A 155 0.68 -20.03 6.70
C ASP A 155 -0.84 -20.06 6.56
N LEU A 156 -1.33 -20.93 5.66
CA LEU A 156 -2.76 -21.02 5.35
C LEU A 156 -3.59 -21.52 6.54
N GLU A 157 -3.04 -22.40 7.37
CA GLU A 157 -3.71 -22.90 8.58
C GLU A 157 -3.85 -21.80 9.64
N ALA A 158 -2.81 -20.99 9.81
CA ALA A 158 -2.86 -19.84 10.70
C ALA A 158 -3.83 -18.76 10.20
N ILE A 159 -3.88 -18.51 8.87
CA ILE A 159 -4.84 -17.60 8.27
C ILE A 159 -6.27 -18.10 8.52
N GLU A 160 -6.55 -19.37 8.22
CA GLU A 160 -7.88 -19.98 8.41
C GLU A 160 -8.30 -19.91 9.88
N SER A 161 -7.41 -20.23 10.80
CA SER A 161 -7.65 -20.15 12.25
C SER A 161 -7.92 -18.73 12.76
N ALA A 162 -7.41 -17.71 12.05
CA ALA A 162 -7.63 -16.30 12.40
C ALA A 162 -8.97 -15.76 11.89
N ILE A 163 -9.66 -16.47 10.98
CA ILE A 163 -10.95 -16.05 10.44
C ILE A 163 -12.03 -16.18 11.51
N THR A 164 -12.80 -15.12 11.69
CA THR A 164 -13.96 -15.05 12.58
C THR A 164 -15.18 -14.54 11.82
N ALA A 165 -16.34 -14.53 12.47
CA ALA A 165 -17.55 -13.92 11.91
C ALA A 165 -17.41 -12.41 11.63
N ARG A 166 -16.40 -11.75 12.20
CA ARG A 166 -16.10 -10.33 11.97
C ARG A 166 -15.01 -10.11 10.91
N THR A 167 -14.40 -11.15 10.41
CA THR A 167 -13.37 -11.01 9.37
C THR A 167 -13.99 -10.53 8.07
N LYS A 168 -13.61 -9.33 7.65
CA LYS A 168 -14.15 -8.67 6.46
C LYS A 168 -13.21 -8.75 5.26
N ALA A 169 -11.91 -8.74 5.52
CA ALA A 169 -10.91 -8.77 4.46
C ALA A 169 -9.61 -9.47 4.91
N ILE A 170 -8.88 -9.98 3.92
CA ILE A 170 -7.50 -10.45 4.07
C ILE A 170 -6.64 -9.61 3.13
N LEU A 171 -5.62 -8.96 3.68
CA LEU A 171 -4.69 -8.13 2.92
C LEU A 171 -3.43 -8.93 2.61
N ILE A 172 -3.22 -9.18 1.32
CA ILE A 172 -2.05 -9.90 0.80
C ILE A 172 -1.28 -8.98 -0.14
N ASN A 173 0.04 -8.94 -0.01
CA ASN A 173 0.95 -8.22 -0.88
C ASN A 173 1.92 -9.21 -1.52
N SER A 174 2.02 -9.21 -2.86
CA SER A 174 2.96 -10.08 -3.58
C SER A 174 3.54 -9.34 -4.80
N PRO A 175 4.87 -9.20 -4.92
CA PRO A 175 5.87 -9.58 -3.92
C PRO A 175 5.67 -8.83 -2.60
N ASN A 176 5.96 -9.52 -1.47
CA ASN A 176 5.71 -8.96 -0.16
C ASN A 176 6.75 -7.89 0.22
N ASN A 177 6.32 -6.85 0.92
CA ASN A 177 7.15 -5.83 1.51
C ASN A 177 7.08 -5.97 3.04
N PRO A 178 8.21 -6.19 3.75
CA PRO A 178 9.62 -6.08 3.33
C PRO A 178 10.28 -7.35 2.76
N PRO A 179 9.78 -8.61 2.92
CA PRO A 179 10.56 -9.80 2.55
C PRO A 179 10.93 -9.93 1.07
N GLY A 180 10.18 -9.31 0.16
CA GLY A 180 10.42 -9.41 -1.27
C GLY A 180 9.96 -10.73 -1.92
N GLU A 181 9.38 -11.65 -1.15
CA GLU A 181 8.96 -12.97 -1.62
C GLU A 181 7.66 -12.90 -2.42
N TYR A 182 7.58 -13.71 -3.46
CA TYR A 182 6.35 -13.91 -4.23
C TYR A 182 5.48 -14.98 -3.58
N THR A 183 4.22 -14.65 -3.32
CA THR A 183 3.23 -15.65 -2.94
C THR A 183 2.97 -16.56 -4.15
N GLN A 184 3.50 -17.78 -4.10
CA GLN A 184 3.34 -18.75 -5.18
C GLN A 184 1.97 -19.43 -5.10
N ARG A 185 1.33 -19.66 -6.28
CA ARG A 185 0.26 -20.65 -6.35
C ARG A 185 0.93 -22.03 -6.23
N ARG A 186 0.62 -22.78 -5.19
CA ARG A 186 0.91 -24.22 -5.22
C ARG A 186 -0.03 -24.87 -6.26
N PRO A 187 0.49 -25.77 -7.10
CA PRO A 187 -0.31 -26.48 -8.08
C PRO A 187 -1.42 -27.31 -7.43
#